data_693dd33944d7692c14ee4af7f40d5842
#
_entry.id   693dd33944d7692c14ee4af7f40d5842
#
_cell.length_a   1.000
_cell.length_b   1.000
_cell.length_c   1.000
_cell.angle_alpha   90.00
_cell.angle_beta   90.00
_cell.angle_gamma   90.00
#
_symmetry.space_group_name_H-M   'P 1'
#
loop_
_entity.id
_entity.type
_entity.pdbx_description
1 polymer ?
#
loop_
_entity_poly.entity_id
_entity_poly.type
_entity_poly.pdbx_seq_one_letter_code
_entity_poly.pdbx_strand_id
1 'polypeptide(L)'
;MTKKYIMALDQGTTSSRAILFDKKGKIFHTAQQEFTQYFPQSGWVEHNADEIWSSILSVIAGVLSEKNISAEQIEGIGITNQRETTVVWDKHTGNPIYNAIVWQSRQTADICENLKESGYNDLFRDKTGLLIDAYFSGTKVKWILDHVEGAREKAENGDLLFGTIDTWIIWKLSGGAAHVTDYSNASRTLMYNIHELQWDEELLSILGVPASMLPKVCPSSEIYTYADPEQFFGQAVPIAGIAGDQQAALFGQACFESGMVKNTYGTGCFMLMNTGEKAVRSNNGLLTTIAWGIDGKVEYALEGSIFVAGSAIQWLRDGLRMFRNSSESEQYAKRVSSTDGVYVVPAFVGLGTPYWDSDVRGAVFGLTRGTTKEHFVRATLEALAYQTKDVVDAMESDSGIALKALRVDGGAVENNFLMQFQSDLLNVPVERPTINETTALGAAYLAGLAVGFWKDRSEIAAQWAVDRPFQPNMEDSEREKLYSGWQKAVKAATVFK
;
A
#
# COMPACT_ATOMS: atom_id res chain seq x y z
N MET A 1 -11.67 35.11 8.62
CA MET A 1 -10.70 34.46 7.72
C MET A 1 -11.41 33.30 7.03
N THR A 2 -11.33 33.21 5.71
CA THR A 2 -11.88 32.11 4.94
C THR A 2 -11.16 30.83 5.34
N LYS A 3 -11.89 29.72 5.59
CA LYS A 3 -11.27 28.44 5.94
C LYS A 3 -10.42 27.94 4.77
N LYS A 4 -9.25 27.41 5.07
CA LYS A 4 -8.30 26.85 4.13
C LYS A 4 -8.16 25.33 4.35
N TYR A 5 -7.83 24.60 3.29
CA TYR A 5 -7.76 23.14 3.29
C TYR A 5 -6.54 22.63 2.53
N ILE A 6 -6.08 21.46 2.89
CA ILE A 6 -5.22 20.64 2.02
C ILE A 6 -6.11 19.61 1.33
N MET A 7 -5.93 19.45 0.02
CA MET A 7 -6.57 18.39 -0.76
C MET A 7 -5.65 17.20 -0.87
N ALA A 8 -6.13 16.02 -0.48
CA ALA A 8 -5.48 14.76 -0.81
C ALA A 8 -6.19 14.10 -1.99
N LEU A 9 -5.44 13.70 -3.00
CA LEU A 9 -5.88 12.83 -4.08
C LEU A 9 -5.36 11.42 -3.78
N ASP A 10 -6.28 10.51 -3.51
CA ASP A 10 -5.98 9.11 -3.20
C ASP A 10 -6.47 8.23 -4.37
N GLN A 11 -5.52 7.83 -5.20
CA GLN A 11 -5.79 6.98 -6.35
C GLN A 11 -5.57 5.51 -5.99
N GLY A 12 -6.64 4.81 -5.61
CA GLY A 12 -6.62 3.40 -5.24
C GLY A 12 -6.76 2.45 -6.43
N THR A 13 -6.77 1.15 -6.14
CA THR A 13 -6.87 0.10 -7.18
C THR A 13 -8.23 0.09 -7.88
N THR A 14 -9.31 0.45 -7.18
CA THR A 14 -10.68 0.35 -7.73
C THR A 14 -11.40 1.69 -7.85
N SER A 15 -10.88 2.72 -7.20
CA SER A 15 -11.50 4.05 -7.17
C SER A 15 -10.49 5.14 -6.91
N SER A 16 -10.83 6.35 -7.32
CA SER A 16 -10.14 7.59 -6.99
C SER A 16 -10.94 8.38 -5.97
N ARG A 17 -10.27 9.05 -5.04
CA ARG A 17 -10.88 9.90 -4.02
C ARG A 17 -10.20 11.26 -3.96
N ALA A 18 -10.98 12.30 -3.67
CA ALA A 18 -10.47 13.58 -3.22
C ALA A 18 -11.01 13.86 -1.83
N ILE A 19 -10.12 14.21 -0.91
CA ILE A 19 -10.47 14.46 0.49
C ILE A 19 -9.89 15.81 0.91
N LEU A 20 -10.73 16.65 1.50
CA LEU A 20 -10.32 17.93 2.06
C LEU A 20 -10.07 17.81 3.56
N PHE A 21 -8.86 18.17 4.00
CA PHE A 21 -8.47 18.20 5.39
C PHE A 21 -8.32 19.63 5.91
N ASP A 22 -8.85 19.89 7.10
CA ASP A 22 -8.67 21.17 7.79
C ASP A 22 -7.32 21.22 8.57
N LYS A 23 -7.03 22.36 9.16
CA LYS A 23 -5.80 22.59 9.95
C LYS A 23 -5.62 21.61 11.12
N LYS A 24 -6.70 20.98 11.59
CA LYS A 24 -6.67 19.98 12.66
C LYS A 24 -6.53 18.54 12.13
N GLY A 25 -6.31 18.39 10.83
CA GLY A 25 -6.24 17.08 10.17
C GLY A 25 -7.60 16.37 10.07
N LYS A 26 -8.72 17.08 10.33
CA LYS A 26 -10.06 16.49 10.24
C LYS A 26 -10.56 16.54 8.80
N ILE A 27 -11.25 15.49 8.41
CA ILE A 27 -11.93 15.42 7.12
C ILE A 27 -13.08 16.44 7.11
N PHE A 28 -13.02 17.34 6.13
CA PHE A 28 -14.12 18.29 5.88
C PHE A 28 -15.12 17.71 4.88
N HIS A 29 -14.63 17.12 3.79
CA HIS A 29 -15.46 16.51 2.76
C HIS A 29 -14.67 15.48 1.95
N THR A 30 -15.39 14.52 1.34
CA THR A 30 -14.81 13.46 0.49
C THR A 30 -15.70 13.26 -0.74
N ALA A 31 -15.08 13.12 -1.89
CA ALA A 31 -15.70 12.63 -3.12
C ALA A 31 -14.96 11.39 -3.61
N GLN A 32 -15.69 10.42 -4.17
CA GLN A 32 -15.15 9.16 -4.66
C GLN A 32 -15.76 8.78 -6.00
N GLN A 33 -14.95 8.22 -6.88
CA GLN A 33 -15.36 7.73 -8.19
C GLN A 33 -14.66 6.42 -8.49
N GLU A 34 -15.43 5.36 -8.78
CA GLU A 34 -14.91 4.09 -9.31
C GLU A 34 -14.56 4.21 -10.79
N PHE A 35 -13.67 3.32 -11.26
CA PHE A 35 -13.32 3.19 -12.68
C PHE A 35 -13.23 1.71 -13.08
N THR A 36 -13.23 1.45 -14.38
CA THR A 36 -13.31 0.09 -14.93
C THR A 36 -12.03 -0.70 -14.66
N GLN A 37 -12.21 -1.96 -14.28
CA GLN A 37 -11.14 -2.97 -14.18
C GLN A 37 -11.14 -3.82 -15.43
N TYR A 38 -9.97 -4.05 -16.05
CA TYR A 38 -9.83 -4.86 -17.26
C TYR A 38 -9.04 -6.13 -16.98
N PHE A 39 -9.54 -7.25 -17.47
CA PHE A 39 -8.93 -8.58 -17.30
C PHE A 39 -8.75 -9.24 -18.68
N PRO A 40 -7.77 -8.80 -19.49
CA PRO A 40 -7.63 -9.25 -20.88
C PRO A 40 -7.37 -10.75 -21.04
N GLN A 41 -6.64 -11.31 -20.08
CA GLN A 41 -6.33 -12.74 -20.00
C GLN A 41 -6.32 -13.22 -18.55
N SER A 42 -6.28 -14.52 -18.32
CA SER A 42 -6.19 -15.09 -16.97
C SER A 42 -4.95 -14.57 -16.24
N GLY A 43 -5.16 -13.98 -15.07
CA GLY A 43 -4.10 -13.39 -14.24
C GLY A 43 -3.62 -12.01 -14.69
N TRP A 44 -4.14 -11.46 -15.80
CA TRP A 44 -3.82 -10.10 -16.23
C TRP A 44 -4.81 -9.09 -15.64
N VAL A 45 -4.29 -7.98 -15.15
CA VAL A 45 -5.09 -6.88 -14.61
C VAL A 45 -4.57 -5.57 -15.17
N GLU A 46 -5.45 -4.82 -15.80
CA GLU A 46 -5.13 -3.55 -16.44
C GLU A 46 -6.15 -2.47 -16.08
N HIS A 47 -5.70 -1.22 -16.13
CA HIS A 47 -6.55 -0.04 -16.03
C HIS A 47 -6.36 0.84 -17.27
N ASN A 48 -7.41 1.55 -17.67
CA ASN A 48 -7.29 2.63 -18.63
C ASN A 48 -6.79 3.90 -17.92
N ALA A 49 -5.61 4.39 -18.29
CA ALA A 49 -5.00 5.55 -17.64
C ALA A 49 -5.81 6.85 -17.84
N ASP A 50 -6.54 6.98 -18.94
CA ASP A 50 -7.42 8.14 -19.19
C ASP A 50 -8.72 8.06 -18.36
N GLU A 51 -9.23 6.85 -18.07
CA GLU A 51 -10.33 6.67 -17.12
C GLU A 51 -9.89 7.04 -15.69
N ILE A 52 -8.66 6.66 -15.29
CA ILE A 52 -8.09 7.10 -14.00
C ILE A 52 -8.02 8.62 -13.95
N TRP A 53 -7.50 9.27 -14.99
CA TRP A 53 -7.44 10.73 -15.07
C TRP A 53 -8.82 11.37 -14.99
N SER A 54 -9.79 10.85 -15.75
CA SER A 54 -11.17 11.35 -15.72
C SER A 54 -11.81 11.21 -14.33
N SER A 55 -11.53 10.10 -13.63
CA SER A 55 -12.00 9.90 -12.26
C SER A 55 -11.38 10.89 -11.27
N ILE A 56 -10.11 11.25 -11.43
CA ILE A 56 -9.44 12.29 -10.64
C ILE A 56 -10.10 13.65 -10.85
N LEU A 57 -10.35 14.04 -12.09
CA LEU A 57 -11.07 15.31 -12.38
C LEU A 57 -12.47 15.30 -11.78
N SER A 58 -13.19 14.20 -11.87
CA SER A 58 -14.53 14.04 -11.30
C SER A 58 -14.53 14.22 -9.78
N VAL A 59 -13.59 13.60 -9.06
CA VAL A 59 -13.56 13.74 -7.59
C VAL A 59 -13.07 15.12 -7.14
N ILE A 60 -12.17 15.78 -7.88
CA ILE A 60 -11.78 17.16 -7.61
C ILE A 60 -13.02 18.07 -7.77
N ALA A 61 -13.74 17.95 -8.88
CA ALA A 61 -14.96 18.71 -9.11
C ALA A 61 -16.01 18.45 -8.03
N GLY A 62 -16.24 17.19 -7.68
CA GLY A 62 -17.21 16.78 -6.67
C GLY A 62 -16.91 17.38 -5.31
N VAL A 63 -15.66 17.24 -4.82
CA VAL A 63 -15.28 17.69 -3.48
C VAL A 63 -15.35 19.20 -3.32
N LEU A 64 -15.15 19.97 -4.40
CA LEU A 64 -15.26 21.42 -4.40
C LEU A 64 -16.73 21.87 -4.51
N SER A 65 -17.48 21.33 -5.48
CA SER A 65 -18.83 21.78 -5.81
C SER A 65 -19.86 21.42 -4.73
N GLU A 66 -19.81 20.24 -4.15
CA GLU A 66 -20.82 19.77 -3.18
C GLU A 66 -20.84 20.58 -1.87
N LYS A 67 -19.76 21.28 -1.55
CA LYS A 67 -19.64 22.13 -0.37
C LYS A 67 -19.38 23.60 -0.71
N ASN A 68 -19.49 23.97 -1.99
CA ASN A 68 -19.23 25.34 -2.47
C ASN A 68 -17.85 25.86 -2.02
N ILE A 69 -16.82 25.01 -2.12
CA ILE A 69 -15.44 25.38 -1.84
C ILE A 69 -14.82 25.98 -3.10
N SER A 70 -14.27 27.19 -2.97
CA SER A 70 -13.48 27.79 -4.04
C SER A 70 -12.09 27.12 -4.10
N ALA A 71 -11.56 26.91 -5.31
CA ALA A 71 -10.20 26.42 -5.50
C ALA A 71 -9.13 27.29 -4.80
N GLU A 72 -9.40 28.58 -4.59
CA GLU A 72 -8.55 29.49 -3.80
C GLU A 72 -8.43 29.12 -2.31
N GLN A 73 -9.31 28.24 -1.80
CA GLN A 73 -9.27 27.75 -0.44
C GLN A 73 -8.34 26.54 -0.28
N ILE A 74 -7.80 26.01 -1.38
CA ILE A 74 -6.87 24.89 -1.38
C ILE A 74 -5.45 25.43 -1.34
N GLU A 75 -4.74 25.17 -0.23
CA GLU A 75 -3.36 25.63 -0.01
C GLU A 75 -2.32 24.72 -0.69
N GLY A 76 -2.66 23.44 -0.91
CA GLY A 76 -1.80 22.47 -1.56
C GLY A 76 -2.51 21.15 -1.84
N ILE A 77 -1.93 20.39 -2.76
CA ILE A 77 -2.40 19.08 -3.17
C ILE A 77 -1.35 18.04 -2.79
N GLY A 78 -1.77 17.02 -2.04
CA GLY A 78 -0.99 15.80 -1.79
C GLY A 78 -1.55 14.65 -2.61
N ILE A 79 -0.67 13.82 -3.16
CA ILE A 79 -1.03 12.68 -4.00
C ILE A 79 -0.53 11.41 -3.35
N THR A 80 -1.41 10.45 -3.21
CA THR A 80 -1.08 9.05 -2.87
C THR A 80 -1.74 8.14 -3.88
N ASN A 81 -1.12 6.99 -4.13
CA ASN A 81 -1.50 6.14 -5.24
C ASN A 81 -1.29 4.66 -4.93
N GLN A 82 -2.07 3.81 -5.62
CA GLN A 82 -1.69 2.41 -5.79
C GLN A 82 -0.27 2.35 -6.37
N ARG A 83 0.64 1.66 -5.67
CA ARG A 83 2.04 1.60 -6.07
C ARG A 83 2.23 0.69 -7.29
N GLU A 84 3.40 0.72 -7.89
CA GLU A 84 3.90 -0.18 -8.95
C GLU A 84 3.11 -0.14 -10.27
N THR A 85 1.84 0.21 -10.25
CA THR A 85 1.00 0.30 -11.46
C THR A 85 1.65 1.24 -12.47
N THR A 86 1.86 0.73 -13.69
CA THR A 86 2.80 1.28 -14.66
C THR A 86 2.06 1.89 -15.84
N VAL A 87 2.35 3.15 -16.15
CA VAL A 87 1.86 3.87 -17.33
C VAL A 87 3.03 4.25 -18.21
N VAL A 88 2.91 4.02 -19.53
CA VAL A 88 3.84 4.53 -20.54
C VAL A 88 3.04 5.34 -21.56
N TRP A 89 3.50 6.55 -21.84
CA TRP A 89 2.79 7.46 -22.76
C TRP A 89 3.76 8.21 -23.67
N ASP A 90 3.23 8.65 -24.79
CA ASP A 90 3.93 9.51 -25.74
C ASP A 90 3.99 10.94 -25.19
N LYS A 91 5.21 11.48 -25.01
CA LYS A 91 5.40 12.79 -24.40
C LYS A 91 4.89 13.95 -25.25
N HIS A 92 4.76 13.76 -26.57
CA HIS A 92 4.32 14.81 -27.47
C HIS A 92 2.80 14.93 -27.55
N THR A 93 2.11 13.76 -27.47
CA THR A 93 0.65 13.71 -27.54
C THR A 93 -0.02 13.62 -26.17
N GLY A 94 0.72 13.17 -25.14
CA GLY A 94 0.18 12.87 -23.82
C GLY A 94 -0.69 11.60 -23.77
N ASN A 95 -0.72 10.81 -24.85
CA ASN A 95 -1.55 9.61 -24.94
C ASN A 95 -0.82 8.37 -24.43
N PRO A 96 -1.44 7.57 -23.54
CA PRO A 96 -0.92 6.26 -23.18
C PRO A 96 -0.79 5.37 -24.41
N ILE A 97 0.33 4.63 -24.53
CA ILE A 97 0.54 3.70 -25.65
C ILE A 97 -0.03 2.31 -25.36
N TYR A 98 -0.34 2.04 -24.12
CA TYR A 98 -0.95 0.80 -23.62
C TYR A 98 -1.74 1.10 -22.35
N ASN A 99 -2.65 0.21 -21.95
CA ASN A 99 -3.30 0.28 -20.64
C ASN A 99 -2.27 0.28 -19.51
N ALA A 100 -2.61 0.89 -18.38
CA ALA A 100 -1.80 0.79 -17.19
C ALA A 100 -1.78 -0.67 -16.70
N ILE A 101 -0.58 -1.26 -16.57
CA ILE A 101 -0.42 -2.61 -16.03
C ILE A 101 -0.43 -2.51 -14.51
N VAL A 102 -1.44 -3.12 -13.89
CA VAL A 102 -1.71 -3.03 -12.47
C VAL A 102 -0.73 -3.87 -11.65
N TRP A 103 -0.44 -3.46 -10.44
CA TRP A 103 0.43 -4.17 -9.50
C TRP A 103 0.03 -5.64 -9.27
N GLN A 104 -1.25 -5.97 -9.39
CA GLN A 104 -1.78 -7.34 -9.26
C GLN A 104 -1.53 -8.21 -10.49
N SER A 105 -1.21 -7.62 -11.65
CA SER A 105 -1.10 -8.35 -12.92
C SER A 105 0.09 -9.30 -12.92
N ARG A 106 -0.17 -10.53 -13.38
CA ARG A 106 0.86 -11.57 -13.55
C ARG A 106 1.42 -11.67 -14.96
N GLN A 107 1.06 -10.73 -15.87
CA GLN A 107 1.45 -10.81 -17.29
C GLN A 107 2.97 -10.73 -17.53
N THR A 108 3.76 -10.31 -16.56
CA THR A 108 5.22 -10.27 -16.65
C THR A 108 5.91 -11.43 -15.91
N ALA A 109 5.16 -12.44 -15.47
CA ALA A 109 5.71 -13.57 -14.71
C ALA A 109 6.85 -14.29 -15.44
N ASP A 110 6.73 -14.51 -16.76
CA ASP A 110 7.77 -15.17 -17.55
C ASP A 110 9.06 -14.33 -17.62
N ILE A 111 8.96 -13.01 -17.66
CA ILE A 111 10.12 -12.10 -17.59
C ILE A 111 10.81 -12.27 -16.24
N CYS A 112 10.04 -12.35 -15.16
CA CYS A 112 10.58 -12.54 -13.82
C CYS A 112 11.32 -13.88 -13.69
N GLU A 113 10.75 -14.98 -14.20
CA GLU A 113 11.41 -16.30 -14.16
C GLU A 113 12.72 -16.28 -14.97
N ASN A 114 12.73 -15.70 -16.16
CA ASN A 114 13.94 -15.57 -16.97
C ASN A 114 15.04 -14.76 -16.25
N LEU A 115 14.68 -13.70 -15.51
CA LEU A 115 15.63 -12.93 -14.71
C LEU A 115 16.19 -13.73 -13.53
N LYS A 116 15.36 -14.54 -12.87
CA LYS A 116 15.78 -15.42 -11.77
C LYS A 116 16.71 -16.52 -12.27
N GLU A 117 16.36 -17.18 -13.37
CA GLU A 117 17.18 -18.21 -14.01
C GLU A 117 18.52 -17.67 -14.49
N SER A 118 18.58 -16.39 -14.88
CA SER A 118 19.81 -15.68 -15.22
C SER A 118 20.66 -15.30 -14.00
N GLY A 119 20.20 -15.59 -12.78
CA GLY A 119 20.98 -15.40 -11.55
C GLY A 119 20.96 -13.98 -10.98
N TYR A 120 19.99 -13.14 -11.36
CA TYR A 120 19.94 -11.73 -10.94
C TYR A 120 19.26 -11.51 -9.57
N ASN A 121 18.80 -12.54 -8.86
CA ASN A 121 18.04 -12.40 -7.60
C ASN A 121 18.77 -11.53 -6.57
N ASP A 122 20.01 -11.82 -6.26
CA ASP A 122 20.77 -11.06 -5.25
C ASP A 122 21.07 -9.65 -5.70
N LEU A 123 21.40 -9.45 -6.99
CA LEU A 123 21.68 -8.12 -7.55
C LEU A 123 20.48 -7.18 -7.37
N PHE A 124 19.28 -7.61 -7.79
CA PHE A 124 18.07 -6.79 -7.63
C PHE A 124 17.76 -6.56 -6.16
N ARG A 125 17.85 -7.61 -5.34
CA ARG A 125 17.56 -7.50 -3.91
C ARG A 125 18.51 -6.55 -3.19
N ASP A 126 19.80 -6.63 -3.46
CA ASP A 126 20.80 -5.82 -2.79
C ASP A 126 20.69 -4.34 -3.19
N LYS A 127 20.35 -4.03 -4.43
CA LYS A 127 20.21 -2.65 -4.92
C LYS A 127 18.83 -2.02 -4.63
N THR A 128 17.76 -2.81 -4.70
CA THR A 128 16.39 -2.29 -4.62
C THR A 128 15.66 -2.62 -3.33
N GLY A 129 16.14 -3.61 -2.57
CA GLY A 129 15.42 -4.15 -1.41
C GLY A 129 14.23 -5.05 -1.76
N LEU A 130 13.99 -5.29 -3.06
CA LEU A 130 12.83 -6.03 -3.57
C LEU A 130 13.24 -7.41 -4.08
N LEU A 131 12.24 -8.29 -4.20
CA LEU A 131 12.36 -9.55 -4.92
C LEU A 131 12.03 -9.34 -6.40
N ILE A 132 12.56 -10.20 -7.29
CA ILE A 132 12.11 -10.22 -8.69
C ILE A 132 10.71 -10.82 -8.73
N ASP A 133 9.72 -9.98 -8.96
CA ASP A 133 8.31 -10.38 -9.06
C ASP A 133 7.53 -9.46 -10.01
N ALA A 134 6.51 -10.02 -10.66
CA ALA A 134 5.59 -9.29 -11.53
C ALA A 134 4.82 -8.15 -10.82
N TYR A 135 4.88 -8.09 -9.52
CA TYR A 135 4.34 -7.03 -8.67
C TYR A 135 4.93 -5.65 -9.03
N PHE A 136 6.23 -5.56 -9.27
CA PHE A 136 6.98 -4.31 -9.41
C PHE A 136 7.01 -3.76 -10.85
N SER A 137 7.29 -2.47 -11.01
CA SER A 137 7.08 -1.75 -12.27
C SER A 137 8.05 -2.14 -13.41
N GLY A 138 9.30 -2.44 -13.10
CA GLY A 138 10.36 -2.57 -14.11
C GLY A 138 10.08 -3.60 -15.18
N THR A 139 9.56 -4.78 -14.81
CA THR A 139 9.18 -5.82 -15.77
C THR A 139 7.96 -5.45 -16.60
N LYS A 140 7.07 -4.58 -16.07
CA LYS A 140 5.91 -4.06 -16.79
C LYS A 140 6.33 -3.07 -17.88
N VAL A 141 7.28 -2.19 -17.60
CA VAL A 141 7.87 -1.31 -18.62
C VAL A 141 8.50 -2.13 -19.72
N LYS A 142 9.35 -3.11 -19.36
CA LYS A 142 9.96 -4.02 -20.32
C LYS A 142 8.92 -4.71 -21.20
N TRP A 143 7.86 -5.25 -20.60
CA TRP A 143 6.80 -5.92 -21.33
C TRP A 143 6.13 -5.00 -22.36
N ILE A 144 5.79 -3.76 -21.98
CA ILE A 144 5.19 -2.77 -22.89
C ILE A 144 6.12 -2.48 -24.07
N LEU A 145 7.41 -2.24 -23.80
CA LEU A 145 8.40 -1.94 -24.85
C LEU A 145 8.61 -3.11 -25.82
N ASP A 146 8.49 -4.34 -25.32
CA ASP A 146 8.71 -5.55 -26.14
C ASP A 146 7.46 -5.99 -26.91
N HIS A 147 6.24 -5.63 -26.48
CA HIS A 147 4.99 -6.14 -27.06
C HIS A 147 4.17 -5.08 -27.81
N VAL A 148 4.33 -3.80 -27.50
CA VAL A 148 3.61 -2.74 -28.24
C VAL A 148 4.43 -2.33 -29.46
N GLU A 149 3.80 -2.41 -30.63
CA GLU A 149 4.44 -2.11 -31.92
C GLU A 149 5.04 -0.68 -31.94
N GLY A 150 6.31 -0.57 -32.30
CA GLY A 150 7.05 0.69 -32.37
C GLY A 150 7.43 1.30 -31.00
N ALA A 151 7.03 0.71 -29.88
CA ALA A 151 7.31 1.26 -28.56
C ALA A 151 8.82 1.31 -28.26
N ARG A 152 9.54 0.24 -28.59
CA ARG A 152 11.00 0.17 -28.38
C ARG A 152 11.74 1.30 -29.08
N GLU A 153 11.46 1.50 -30.38
CA GLU A 153 12.08 2.56 -31.18
C GLU A 153 11.75 3.95 -30.63
N LYS A 154 10.48 4.21 -30.29
CA LYS A 154 10.06 5.48 -29.69
C LYS A 154 10.75 5.73 -28.34
N ALA A 155 10.90 4.70 -27.51
CA ALA A 155 11.59 4.82 -26.24
C ALA A 155 13.07 5.16 -26.41
N GLU A 156 13.77 4.50 -27.33
CA GLU A 156 15.17 4.77 -27.65
C GLU A 156 15.38 6.17 -28.24
N ASN A 157 14.41 6.67 -29.00
CA ASN A 157 14.41 8.04 -29.53
C ASN A 157 14.08 9.10 -28.45
N GLY A 158 13.68 8.68 -27.24
CA GLY A 158 13.32 9.58 -26.15
C GLY A 158 11.92 10.18 -26.30
N ASP A 159 11.01 9.55 -27.02
CA ASP A 159 9.64 10.03 -27.27
C ASP A 159 8.62 9.51 -26.24
N LEU A 160 8.99 8.52 -25.43
CA LEU A 160 8.11 7.94 -24.41
C LEU A 160 8.52 8.34 -23.00
N LEU A 161 7.53 8.49 -22.15
CA LEU A 161 7.68 8.67 -20.72
C LEU A 161 7.06 7.51 -19.97
N PHE A 162 7.67 7.15 -18.85
CA PHE A 162 7.18 6.20 -17.87
C PHE A 162 6.78 6.93 -16.59
N GLY A 163 5.78 6.44 -15.92
CA GLY A 163 5.45 6.80 -14.55
C GLY A 163 4.62 5.75 -13.85
N THR A 164 4.70 5.75 -12.55
CA THR A 164 3.66 5.21 -11.68
C THR A 164 2.48 6.18 -11.65
N ILE A 165 1.39 5.84 -11.00
CA ILE A 165 0.14 6.63 -11.12
C ILE A 165 0.28 8.06 -10.59
N ASP A 166 1.10 8.28 -9.56
CA ASP A 166 1.44 9.62 -9.07
C ASP A 166 2.04 10.50 -10.18
N THR A 167 3.01 9.97 -10.92
CA THR A 167 3.66 10.66 -12.03
C THR A 167 2.66 10.99 -13.14
N TRP A 168 1.79 10.05 -13.49
CA TRP A 168 0.73 10.24 -14.47
C TRP A 168 -0.24 11.36 -14.08
N ILE A 169 -0.72 11.35 -12.83
CA ILE A 169 -1.62 12.37 -12.32
C ILE A 169 -0.96 13.75 -12.34
N ILE A 170 0.30 13.84 -11.88
CA ILE A 170 1.04 15.11 -11.85
C ILE A 170 1.27 15.64 -13.26
N TRP A 171 1.67 14.77 -14.19
CA TRP A 171 1.82 15.12 -15.60
C TRP A 171 0.54 15.73 -16.17
N LYS A 172 -0.59 15.06 -15.97
CA LYS A 172 -1.89 15.54 -16.45
C LYS A 172 -2.33 16.82 -15.75
N LEU A 173 -2.22 16.87 -14.43
CA LEU A 173 -2.69 17.99 -13.62
C LEU A 173 -1.85 19.26 -13.84
N SER A 174 -0.57 19.11 -14.18
CA SER A 174 0.34 20.22 -14.50
C SER A 174 0.34 20.62 -15.98
N GLY A 175 -0.52 20.05 -16.82
CA GLY A 175 -0.50 20.30 -18.27
C GLY A 175 0.78 19.87 -18.96
N GLY A 176 1.45 18.83 -18.45
CA GLY A 176 2.71 18.31 -18.96
C GLY A 176 3.97 19.05 -18.49
N ALA A 177 3.84 19.98 -17.54
CA ALA A 177 4.96 20.78 -17.05
C ALA A 177 5.93 20.01 -16.14
N ALA A 178 5.49 18.94 -15.48
CA ALA A 178 6.32 18.18 -14.56
C ALA A 178 6.21 16.67 -14.80
N HIS A 179 7.39 16.02 -14.88
CA HIS A 179 7.55 14.57 -14.96
C HIS A 179 8.37 14.13 -13.75
N VAL A 180 7.69 13.89 -12.64
CA VAL A 180 8.30 13.64 -11.33
C VAL A 180 7.62 12.48 -10.61
N THR A 181 8.36 11.84 -9.71
CA THR A 181 7.89 10.89 -8.71
C THR A 181 8.60 11.16 -7.39
N ASP A 182 8.23 10.47 -6.32
CA ASP A 182 8.94 10.54 -5.05
C ASP A 182 9.79 9.29 -4.79
N TYR A 183 10.62 9.36 -3.73
CA TYR A 183 11.44 8.24 -3.30
C TYR A 183 10.65 6.97 -3.00
N SER A 184 9.47 7.10 -2.38
CA SER A 184 8.68 5.92 -1.99
C SER A 184 8.17 5.16 -3.21
N ASN A 185 7.63 5.85 -4.21
CA ASN A 185 7.20 5.24 -5.47
C ASN A 185 8.39 4.73 -6.30
N ALA A 186 9.47 5.49 -6.40
CA ALA A 186 10.68 5.05 -7.11
C ALA A 186 11.23 3.74 -6.55
N SER A 187 11.21 3.57 -5.24
CA SER A 187 11.69 2.35 -4.56
C SER A 187 10.87 1.09 -4.87
N ARG A 188 9.70 1.21 -5.56
CA ARG A 188 8.82 0.09 -5.94
C ARG A 188 8.98 -0.35 -7.39
N THR A 189 9.99 0.12 -8.09
CA THR A 189 10.07 -0.04 -9.55
C THR A 189 10.99 -1.15 -10.04
N LEU A 190 11.81 -1.76 -9.18
CA LEU A 190 12.95 -2.63 -9.56
C LEU A 190 14.04 -1.93 -10.38
N MET A 191 13.97 -0.61 -10.51
CA MET A 191 14.91 0.19 -11.32
C MET A 191 15.70 1.21 -10.48
N TYR A 192 15.30 1.39 -9.22
CA TYR A 192 15.86 2.43 -8.34
C TYR A 192 16.77 1.84 -7.27
N ASN A 193 18.00 2.35 -7.18
CA ASN A 193 18.95 1.98 -6.14
C ASN A 193 18.61 2.74 -4.85
N ILE A 194 18.12 2.03 -3.85
CA ILE A 194 17.67 2.64 -2.60
C ILE A 194 18.80 3.10 -1.69
N HIS A 195 20.04 2.70 -1.96
CA HIS A 195 21.23 3.09 -1.20
C HIS A 195 21.90 4.32 -1.82
N GLU A 196 22.02 4.35 -3.16
CA GLU A 196 22.62 5.45 -3.92
C GLU A 196 21.60 6.55 -4.24
N LEU A 197 20.30 6.29 -4.03
CA LEU A 197 19.18 7.21 -4.26
C LEU A 197 19.15 7.75 -5.70
N GLN A 198 19.30 6.85 -6.65
CA GLN A 198 19.25 7.13 -8.08
C GLN A 198 18.72 5.96 -8.89
N TRP A 199 18.26 6.23 -10.10
CA TRP A 199 17.99 5.19 -11.09
C TRP A 199 19.28 4.44 -11.36
N ASP A 200 19.22 3.09 -11.34
CA ASP A 200 20.42 2.23 -11.43
C ASP A 200 20.67 1.80 -12.88
N GLU A 201 21.77 2.25 -13.45
CA GLU A 201 22.13 1.99 -14.86
C GLU A 201 22.24 0.49 -15.18
N GLU A 202 22.75 -0.32 -14.25
CA GLU A 202 22.86 -1.77 -14.45
C GLU A 202 21.50 -2.44 -14.49
N LEU A 203 20.59 -2.09 -13.57
CA LEU A 203 19.22 -2.59 -13.55
C LEU A 203 18.46 -2.16 -14.81
N LEU A 204 18.59 -0.91 -15.23
CA LEU A 204 17.99 -0.39 -16.45
C LEU A 204 18.49 -1.15 -17.69
N SER A 205 19.79 -1.43 -17.76
CA SER A 205 20.39 -2.21 -18.84
C SER A 205 19.85 -3.63 -18.91
N ILE A 206 19.74 -4.32 -17.77
CA ILE A 206 19.19 -5.67 -17.68
C ILE A 206 17.73 -5.71 -18.12
N LEU A 207 16.93 -4.73 -17.69
CA LEU A 207 15.52 -4.62 -18.07
C LEU A 207 15.31 -4.05 -19.47
N GLY A 208 16.33 -3.45 -20.07
CA GLY A 208 16.24 -2.80 -21.38
C GLY A 208 15.34 -1.56 -21.36
N VAL A 209 15.39 -0.77 -20.27
CA VAL A 209 14.60 0.46 -20.10
C VAL A 209 15.50 1.68 -20.32
N PRO A 210 15.23 2.52 -21.32
CA PRO A 210 15.98 3.75 -21.54
C PRO A 210 15.81 4.75 -20.39
N ALA A 211 16.90 5.32 -19.90
CA ALA A 211 16.88 6.29 -18.79
C ALA A 211 16.06 7.56 -19.13
N SER A 212 15.94 7.91 -20.42
CA SER A 212 15.17 9.06 -20.88
C SER A 212 13.67 8.96 -20.59
N MET A 213 13.16 7.75 -20.31
CA MET A 213 11.76 7.53 -19.97
C MET A 213 11.43 7.84 -18.50
N LEU A 214 12.44 7.95 -17.64
CA LEU A 214 12.25 7.93 -16.20
C LEU A 214 11.96 9.32 -15.63
N PRO A 215 11.04 9.44 -14.66
CA PRO A 215 10.76 10.72 -14.00
C PRO A 215 11.93 11.15 -13.09
N LYS A 216 12.01 12.44 -12.83
CA LYS A 216 12.87 12.96 -11.76
C LYS A 216 12.33 12.47 -10.42
N VAL A 217 13.20 11.90 -9.59
CA VAL A 217 12.86 11.50 -8.21
C VAL A 217 13.05 12.68 -7.28
N CYS A 218 12.02 13.00 -6.51
CA CYS A 218 11.97 14.15 -5.61
C CYS A 218 11.71 13.69 -4.16
N PRO A 219 11.97 14.55 -3.17
CA PRO A 219 11.48 14.35 -1.81
C PRO A 219 9.96 14.13 -1.77
N SER A 220 9.46 13.44 -0.73
CA SER A 220 8.03 13.16 -0.58
C SER A 220 7.21 14.41 -0.18
N SER A 221 7.89 15.45 0.31
CA SER A 221 7.30 16.73 0.72
C SER A 221 8.14 17.88 0.15
N GLU A 222 7.69 18.43 -0.97
CA GLU A 222 8.32 19.52 -1.72
C GLU A 222 7.29 20.11 -2.68
N ILE A 223 7.34 21.39 -2.99
CA ILE A 223 6.53 21.95 -4.08
C ILE A 223 7.19 21.55 -5.41
N TYR A 224 6.59 20.56 -6.09
CA TYR A 224 7.15 20.03 -7.36
C TYR A 224 6.80 20.92 -8.54
N THR A 225 5.57 21.37 -8.57
CA THR A 225 4.95 22.17 -9.63
C THR A 225 3.61 22.71 -9.13
N TYR A 226 2.90 23.40 -10.00
CA TYR A 226 1.56 23.89 -9.77
C TYR A 226 0.58 23.18 -10.71
N ALA A 227 -0.64 22.98 -10.24
CA ALA A 227 -1.73 22.56 -11.11
C ALA A 227 -1.95 23.63 -12.21
N ASP A 228 -2.16 23.15 -13.44
CA ASP A 228 -2.54 24.04 -14.54
C ASP A 228 -3.93 24.61 -14.25
N PRO A 229 -4.12 25.95 -14.30
CA PRO A 229 -5.41 26.56 -14.08
C PRO A 229 -6.53 26.00 -14.97
N GLU A 230 -6.21 25.55 -16.19
CA GLU A 230 -7.19 24.93 -17.09
C GLU A 230 -7.65 23.55 -16.55
N GLN A 231 -6.82 22.86 -15.78
CA GLN A 231 -7.12 21.58 -15.15
C GLN A 231 -7.68 21.74 -13.73
N PHE A 232 -7.48 22.87 -13.06
CA PHE A 232 -7.83 23.07 -11.66
C PHE A 232 -8.66 24.35 -11.41
N PHE A 233 -9.81 24.45 -12.06
CA PHE A 233 -10.84 25.49 -11.80
C PHE A 233 -10.29 26.93 -11.79
N GLY A 234 -9.36 27.24 -12.68
CA GLY A 234 -8.78 28.56 -12.84
C GLY A 234 -7.70 28.94 -11.82
N GLN A 235 -7.25 27.99 -10.98
CA GLN A 235 -6.26 28.27 -9.94
C GLN A 235 -4.99 27.42 -10.12
N ALA A 236 -3.83 28.07 -9.93
CA ALA A 236 -2.53 27.39 -9.87
C ALA A 236 -2.24 26.96 -8.42
N VAL A 237 -2.69 25.77 -8.03
CA VAL A 237 -2.50 25.24 -6.67
C VAL A 237 -1.20 24.43 -6.61
N PRO A 238 -0.35 24.58 -5.56
CA PRO A 238 0.87 23.77 -5.42
C PRO A 238 0.56 22.28 -5.32
N ILE A 239 1.26 21.46 -6.12
CA ILE A 239 1.32 20.01 -5.96
C ILE A 239 2.58 19.74 -5.14
N ALA A 240 2.40 19.30 -3.88
CA ALA A 240 3.44 19.46 -2.88
C ALA A 240 3.68 18.23 -1.97
N GLY A 241 2.98 17.13 -2.18
CA GLY A 241 3.17 15.88 -1.45
C GLY A 241 2.96 14.68 -2.37
N ILE A 242 3.85 13.70 -2.31
CA ILE A 242 3.73 12.43 -3.02
C ILE A 242 4.18 11.30 -2.09
N ALA A 243 3.38 10.26 -1.98
CA ALA A 243 3.82 8.98 -1.42
C ALA A 243 2.98 7.83 -1.96
N GLY A 244 3.59 6.66 -2.12
CA GLY A 244 2.84 5.42 -2.33
C GLY A 244 1.86 5.17 -1.18
N ASP A 245 0.76 4.50 -1.44
CA ASP A 245 -0.36 4.36 -0.50
C ASP A 245 0.04 3.81 0.87
N GLN A 246 0.91 2.81 0.91
CA GLN A 246 1.34 2.20 2.17
C GLN A 246 2.31 3.10 2.95
N GLN A 247 3.18 3.83 2.26
CA GLN A 247 4.07 4.83 2.86
C GLN A 247 3.27 6.06 3.35
N ALA A 248 2.29 6.50 2.58
CA ALA A 248 1.39 7.56 3.00
C ALA A 248 0.61 7.16 4.26
N ALA A 249 0.12 5.93 4.35
CA ALA A 249 -0.53 5.41 5.55
C ALA A 249 0.42 5.39 6.76
N LEU A 250 1.67 4.98 6.58
CA LEU A 250 2.69 5.02 7.63
C LEU A 250 2.91 6.45 8.15
N PHE A 251 2.95 7.43 7.23
CA PHE A 251 3.09 8.84 7.56
C PHE A 251 1.84 9.40 8.23
N GLY A 252 0.65 9.07 7.73
CA GLY A 252 -0.64 9.48 8.28
C GLY A 252 -0.92 8.90 9.67
N GLN A 253 -0.36 7.73 9.97
CA GLN A 253 -0.32 7.13 11.31
C GLN A 253 0.72 7.79 12.22
N ALA A 254 1.44 8.81 11.77
CA ALA A 254 2.52 9.45 12.51
C ALA A 254 3.58 8.45 13.05
N CYS A 255 3.90 7.43 12.26
CA CYS A 255 4.95 6.45 12.58
C CYS A 255 6.34 7.02 12.25
N PHE A 256 6.73 8.10 12.93
CA PHE A 256 7.93 8.88 12.63
C PHE A 256 9.21 8.38 13.31
N GLU A 257 9.09 7.44 14.23
CA GLU A 257 10.23 6.89 14.95
C GLU A 257 10.54 5.46 14.49
N SER A 258 11.82 5.11 14.50
CA SER A 258 12.27 3.74 14.22
C SER A 258 11.61 2.75 15.18
N GLY A 259 11.06 1.65 14.62
CA GLY A 259 10.33 0.63 15.36
C GLY A 259 8.82 0.89 15.49
N MET A 260 8.32 2.02 14.99
CA MET A 260 6.88 2.22 14.87
C MET A 260 6.36 1.45 13.65
N VAL A 261 5.22 0.79 13.84
CA VAL A 261 4.64 -0.10 12.84
C VAL A 261 3.18 0.26 12.62
N LYS A 262 2.77 0.27 11.35
CA LYS A 262 1.36 0.31 10.97
C LYS A 262 0.95 -1.00 10.29
N ASN A 263 -0.30 -1.40 10.43
CA ASN A 263 -0.93 -2.45 9.64
C ASN A 263 -2.26 -1.97 9.08
N THR A 264 -2.39 -2.00 7.75
CA THR A 264 -3.65 -1.70 7.05
C THR A 264 -4.39 -2.99 6.77
N TYR A 265 -5.55 -3.18 7.41
CA TYR A 265 -6.42 -4.35 7.24
C TYR A 265 -7.46 -4.10 6.13
N GLY A 266 -7.07 -4.40 4.91
CA GLY A 266 -7.93 -4.37 3.73
C GLY A 266 -8.34 -5.77 3.26
N THR A 267 -8.43 -6.00 1.97
CA THR A 267 -8.59 -7.32 1.34
C THR A 267 -7.49 -8.28 1.79
N GLY A 268 -6.25 -7.84 1.75
CA GLY A 268 -5.08 -8.36 2.46
C GLY A 268 -4.66 -7.40 3.57
N CYS A 269 -3.52 -7.66 4.20
CA CYS A 269 -2.87 -6.72 5.10
C CYS A 269 -1.51 -6.30 4.56
N PHE A 270 -1.20 -5.01 4.73
CA PHE A 270 0.11 -4.47 4.40
C PHE A 270 0.69 -3.80 5.64
N MET A 271 1.80 -4.36 6.10
CA MET A 271 2.45 -3.93 7.32
C MET A 271 3.78 -3.26 6.99
N LEU A 272 4.02 -2.08 7.53
CA LEU A 272 5.27 -1.34 7.38
C LEU A 272 5.83 -0.99 8.75
N MET A 273 7.12 -1.27 8.95
CA MET A 273 7.91 -0.84 10.11
C MET A 273 8.89 0.24 9.66
N ASN A 274 8.82 1.43 10.25
CA ASN A 274 9.85 2.45 10.07
C ASN A 274 11.17 1.95 10.69
N THR A 275 12.24 1.89 9.90
CA THR A 275 13.60 1.49 10.33
C THR A 275 14.58 2.66 10.44
N GLY A 276 14.07 3.90 10.31
CA GLY A 276 14.89 5.11 10.31
C GLY A 276 15.76 5.23 9.07
N GLU A 277 16.93 5.83 9.21
CA GLU A 277 17.86 6.07 8.11
C GLU A 277 18.62 4.81 7.65
N LYS A 278 18.27 3.63 8.19
CA LYS A 278 18.91 2.35 7.87
C LYS A 278 18.03 1.49 6.97
N ALA A 279 18.51 1.21 5.76
CA ALA A 279 17.92 0.19 4.90
C ALA A 279 18.31 -1.21 5.44
N VAL A 280 17.34 -1.91 6.04
CA VAL A 280 17.55 -3.23 6.61
C VAL A 280 17.35 -4.29 5.51
N ARG A 281 18.38 -5.11 5.24
CA ARG A 281 18.22 -6.28 4.36
C ARG A 281 17.48 -7.38 5.11
N SER A 282 16.35 -7.82 4.58
CA SER A 282 15.59 -8.92 5.18
C SER A 282 16.14 -10.29 4.80
N ASN A 283 16.23 -11.20 5.78
CA ASN A 283 16.49 -12.60 5.58
C ASN A 283 15.26 -13.48 5.82
N ASN A 284 14.16 -12.87 6.22
CA ASN A 284 12.90 -13.53 6.58
C ASN A 284 11.74 -13.20 5.62
N GLY A 285 12.05 -12.91 4.36
CA GLY A 285 11.01 -12.72 3.33
C GLY A 285 10.29 -11.38 3.34
N LEU A 286 10.81 -10.37 4.06
CA LEU A 286 10.30 -9.00 3.99
C LEU A 286 10.88 -8.25 2.80
N LEU A 287 10.21 -7.18 2.40
CA LEU A 287 10.73 -6.21 1.45
C LEU A 287 11.34 -5.03 2.19
N THR A 288 12.42 -4.46 1.64
CA THR A 288 12.96 -3.17 2.07
C THR A 288 12.52 -2.12 1.08
N THR A 289 11.97 -1.03 1.58
CA THR A 289 11.46 0.07 0.76
C THR A 289 11.86 1.41 1.37
N ILE A 290 11.77 2.49 0.60
CA ILE A 290 11.91 3.83 1.17
C ILE A 290 10.54 4.24 1.72
N ALA A 291 10.53 4.67 2.99
CA ALA A 291 9.33 5.19 3.63
C ALA A 291 8.99 6.59 3.09
N TRP A 292 9.95 7.50 3.14
CA TRP A 292 9.88 8.87 2.60
C TRP A 292 11.25 9.53 2.56
N GLY A 293 11.32 10.62 1.80
CA GLY A 293 12.44 11.56 1.85
C GLY A 293 11.92 12.97 2.19
N ILE A 294 12.41 13.55 3.29
CA ILE A 294 12.01 14.88 3.77
C ILE A 294 13.23 15.58 4.35
N ASP A 295 13.38 16.88 4.07
CA ASP A 295 14.44 17.73 4.61
C ASP A 295 15.86 17.17 4.39
N GLY A 296 16.09 16.57 3.23
CA GLY A 296 17.39 16.00 2.87
C GLY A 296 17.71 14.67 3.53
N LYS A 297 16.77 14.08 4.27
CA LYS A 297 16.90 12.76 4.91
C LYS A 297 15.97 11.76 4.28
N VAL A 298 16.45 10.54 4.09
CA VAL A 298 15.66 9.40 3.62
C VAL A 298 15.50 8.42 4.77
N GLU A 299 14.26 8.05 5.03
CA GLU A 299 13.91 7.02 6.00
C GLU A 299 13.37 5.79 5.26
N TYR A 300 13.67 4.60 5.79
CA TYR A 300 13.36 3.32 5.21
C TYR A 300 12.29 2.57 6.01
N ALA A 301 11.70 1.57 5.39
CA ALA A 301 10.76 0.68 6.04
C ALA A 301 10.99 -0.78 5.61
N LEU A 302 10.72 -1.70 6.53
CA LEU A 302 10.47 -3.10 6.21
C LEU A 302 8.98 -3.27 5.91
N GLU A 303 8.66 -4.01 4.86
CA GLU A 303 7.28 -4.28 4.45
C GLU A 303 7.01 -5.78 4.43
N GLY A 304 5.89 -6.18 5.04
CA GLY A 304 5.32 -7.52 4.95
C GLY A 304 3.91 -7.47 4.38
N SER A 305 3.63 -8.39 3.46
CA SER A 305 2.35 -8.49 2.76
C SER A 305 1.63 -9.79 3.13
N ILE A 306 0.39 -9.66 3.58
CA ILE A 306 -0.54 -10.75 3.84
C ILE A 306 -1.62 -10.68 2.77
N PHE A 307 -1.73 -11.72 1.92
CA PHE A 307 -2.59 -11.64 0.73
C PHE A 307 -4.08 -11.79 1.04
N VAL A 308 -4.41 -12.54 2.11
CA VAL A 308 -5.79 -12.85 2.48
C VAL A 308 -6.05 -12.43 3.92
N ALA A 309 -6.84 -11.38 4.10
CA ALA A 309 -7.28 -10.89 5.39
C ALA A 309 -8.79 -10.60 5.38
N GLY A 310 -9.23 -9.39 5.09
CA GLY A 310 -10.64 -9.06 4.99
C GLY A 310 -11.39 -9.89 3.94
N SER A 311 -10.69 -10.35 2.89
CA SER A 311 -11.25 -11.27 1.89
C SER A 311 -11.65 -12.62 2.48
N ALA A 312 -11.01 -13.09 3.56
CA ALA A 312 -11.45 -14.30 4.26
C ALA A 312 -12.82 -14.10 4.94
N ILE A 313 -13.04 -12.94 5.53
CA ILE A 313 -14.34 -12.59 6.14
C ILE A 313 -15.42 -12.40 5.07
N GLN A 314 -15.08 -11.80 3.94
CA GLN A 314 -15.97 -11.70 2.78
C GLN A 314 -16.35 -13.10 2.26
N TRP A 315 -15.38 -14.01 2.18
CA TRP A 315 -15.65 -15.38 1.77
C TRP A 315 -16.59 -16.12 2.72
N LEU A 316 -16.47 -15.93 4.05
CA LEU A 316 -17.44 -16.46 5.02
C LEU A 316 -18.86 -15.92 4.77
N ARG A 317 -18.96 -14.63 4.40
CA ARG A 317 -20.24 -13.98 4.10
C ARG A 317 -20.83 -14.45 2.76
N ASP A 318 -20.04 -14.35 1.69
CA ASP A 318 -20.53 -14.48 0.31
C ASP A 318 -20.44 -15.94 -0.19
N GLY A 319 -19.33 -16.63 0.11
CA GLY A 319 -19.08 -18.01 -0.30
C GLY A 319 -19.79 -19.02 0.59
N LEU A 320 -19.62 -18.92 1.90
CA LEU A 320 -20.21 -19.84 2.87
C LEU A 320 -21.55 -19.38 3.47
N ARG A 321 -21.94 -18.11 3.24
CA ARG A 321 -23.19 -17.52 3.70
C ARG A 321 -23.43 -17.68 5.21
N MET A 322 -22.35 -17.58 6.00
CA MET A 322 -22.44 -17.76 7.45
C MET A 322 -23.12 -16.59 8.17
N PHE A 323 -23.07 -15.39 7.58
CA PHE A 323 -23.73 -14.17 8.06
C PHE A 323 -24.04 -13.23 6.89
N ARG A 324 -24.85 -12.19 7.13
CA ARG A 324 -25.27 -11.23 6.09
C ARG A 324 -24.30 -10.07 5.91
N ASN A 325 -23.74 -9.58 7.03
CA ASN A 325 -22.83 -8.44 7.06
C ASN A 325 -21.52 -8.84 7.74
N SER A 326 -20.39 -8.37 7.23
CA SER A 326 -19.07 -8.68 7.79
C SER A 326 -18.92 -8.26 9.26
N SER A 327 -19.62 -7.20 9.68
CA SER A 327 -19.68 -6.75 11.08
C SER A 327 -20.27 -7.78 12.06
N GLU A 328 -21.12 -8.69 11.58
CA GLU A 328 -21.68 -9.76 12.42
C GLU A 328 -20.61 -10.78 12.85
N SER A 329 -19.48 -10.86 12.16
CA SER A 329 -18.38 -11.79 12.48
C SER A 329 -17.89 -11.63 13.92
N GLU A 330 -17.83 -10.40 14.43
CA GLU A 330 -17.47 -10.12 15.82
C GLU A 330 -18.46 -10.78 16.82
N GLN A 331 -19.75 -10.66 16.55
CA GLN A 331 -20.78 -11.23 17.41
C GLN A 331 -20.72 -12.76 17.41
N TYR A 332 -20.50 -13.38 16.24
CA TYR A 332 -20.32 -14.83 16.13
C TYR A 332 -19.09 -15.32 16.89
N ALA A 333 -17.96 -14.65 16.74
CA ALA A 333 -16.71 -14.99 17.43
C ALA A 333 -16.87 -14.94 18.97
N LYS A 334 -17.62 -13.98 19.48
CA LYS A 334 -17.89 -13.79 20.92
C LYS A 334 -18.85 -14.80 21.54
N ARG A 335 -19.59 -15.58 20.73
CA ARG A 335 -20.53 -16.62 21.24
C ARG A 335 -19.82 -17.86 21.76
N VAL A 336 -18.57 -18.05 21.42
CA VAL A 336 -17.74 -19.16 21.89
C VAL A 336 -16.51 -18.63 22.63
N SER A 337 -16.07 -19.35 23.66
CA SER A 337 -14.94 -18.93 24.47
C SER A 337 -13.58 -19.19 23.83
N SER A 338 -13.52 -20.12 22.87
CA SER A 338 -12.31 -20.49 22.12
C SER A 338 -12.70 -21.02 20.72
N THR A 339 -11.71 -21.31 19.88
CA THR A 339 -11.92 -22.02 18.62
C THR A 339 -12.09 -23.53 18.79
N ASP A 340 -11.97 -24.03 20.02
CA ASP A 340 -11.95 -25.47 20.35
C ASP A 340 -10.91 -26.27 19.51
N GLY A 341 -9.74 -25.65 19.29
CA GLY A 341 -8.65 -26.23 18.52
C GLY A 341 -8.79 -26.14 17.00
N VAL A 342 -9.79 -25.43 16.49
CA VAL A 342 -9.94 -25.17 15.05
C VAL A 342 -8.98 -24.09 14.61
N TYR A 343 -8.23 -24.34 13.54
CA TYR A 343 -7.37 -23.39 12.85
C TYR A 343 -7.76 -23.30 11.38
N VAL A 344 -7.92 -22.07 10.88
CA VAL A 344 -8.15 -21.77 9.47
C VAL A 344 -6.88 -21.14 8.89
N VAL A 345 -6.33 -21.75 7.85
CA VAL A 345 -5.22 -21.19 7.07
C VAL A 345 -5.81 -20.61 5.78
N PRO A 346 -6.00 -19.28 5.67
CA PRO A 346 -6.75 -18.68 4.56
C PRO A 346 -5.86 -18.41 3.34
N ALA A 347 -5.12 -19.41 2.87
CA ALA A 347 -4.20 -19.30 1.75
C ALA A 347 -4.92 -19.42 0.39
N PHE A 348 -5.96 -18.61 0.13
CA PHE A 348 -6.78 -18.72 -1.09
C PHE A 348 -6.01 -18.41 -2.37
N VAL A 349 -4.99 -17.57 -2.27
CA VAL A 349 -4.07 -17.19 -3.36
C VAL A 349 -2.60 -17.46 -2.99
N GLY A 350 -2.38 -18.47 -2.16
CA GLY A 350 -1.08 -18.74 -1.56
C GLY A 350 -0.84 -17.97 -0.27
N LEU A 351 0.37 -18.12 0.27
CA LEU A 351 0.87 -17.43 1.46
C LEU A 351 1.87 -16.33 1.06
N GLY A 352 1.69 -15.13 1.60
CA GLY A 352 2.65 -14.04 1.48
C GLY A 352 3.79 -14.14 2.49
N THR A 353 4.24 -13.01 3.02
CA THR A 353 5.30 -12.93 4.03
C THR A 353 4.96 -13.73 5.29
N PRO A 354 5.91 -14.50 5.85
CA PRO A 354 7.29 -14.73 5.40
C PRO A 354 7.46 -15.94 4.47
N TYR A 355 6.39 -16.61 4.11
CA TYR A 355 6.41 -17.93 3.47
C TYR A 355 6.67 -17.87 1.95
N TRP A 356 6.09 -16.89 1.25
CA TRP A 356 6.16 -16.71 -0.20
C TRP A 356 5.88 -17.99 -1.00
N ASP A 357 4.79 -18.67 -0.64
CA ASP A 357 4.38 -19.93 -1.26
C ASP A 357 3.06 -19.75 -2.02
N SER A 358 3.13 -19.63 -3.34
CA SER A 358 1.97 -19.40 -4.22
C SER A 358 1.12 -20.67 -4.43
N ASP A 359 1.64 -21.85 -4.10
CA ASP A 359 0.99 -23.13 -4.39
C ASP A 359 0.12 -23.63 -3.24
N VAL A 360 0.37 -23.15 -2.03
CA VAL A 360 -0.48 -23.44 -0.86
C VAL A 360 -1.90 -22.95 -1.10
N ARG A 361 -2.85 -23.73 -0.66
CA ARG A 361 -4.28 -23.36 -0.67
C ARG A 361 -4.86 -23.38 0.74
N GLY A 362 -6.03 -22.74 0.88
CA GLY A 362 -6.74 -22.65 2.16
C GLY A 362 -7.03 -24.03 2.76
N ALA A 363 -6.85 -24.15 4.07
CA ALA A 363 -7.08 -25.39 4.81
C ALA A 363 -7.71 -25.11 6.17
N VAL A 364 -8.40 -26.08 6.71
CA VAL A 364 -8.99 -26.04 8.04
C VAL A 364 -8.58 -27.30 8.81
N PHE A 365 -8.10 -27.11 10.02
CA PHE A 365 -7.62 -28.20 10.89
C PHE A 365 -8.36 -28.18 12.22
N GLY A 366 -8.39 -29.31 12.91
CA GLY A 366 -8.94 -29.42 14.27
C GLY A 366 -10.45 -29.57 14.35
N LEU A 367 -11.14 -29.87 13.24
CA LEU A 367 -12.59 -30.08 13.23
C LEU A 367 -13.01 -31.29 14.05
N THR A 368 -14.02 -31.12 14.89
CA THR A 368 -14.71 -32.17 15.63
C THR A 368 -16.21 -32.14 15.33
N ARG A 369 -16.95 -33.13 15.79
CA ARG A 369 -18.42 -33.12 15.66
C ARG A 369 -19.09 -31.95 16.41
N GLY A 370 -18.40 -31.42 17.42
CA GLY A 370 -18.88 -30.26 18.20
C GLY A 370 -18.58 -28.92 17.58
N THR A 371 -17.80 -28.88 16.50
CA THR A 371 -17.45 -27.62 15.82
C THR A 371 -18.69 -26.98 15.20
N THR A 372 -18.93 -25.72 15.53
CA THR A 372 -20.05 -24.92 14.99
C THR A 372 -19.51 -23.81 14.09
N LYS A 373 -20.42 -23.10 13.42
CA LYS A 373 -20.02 -21.95 12.59
C LYS A 373 -19.35 -20.84 13.41
N GLU A 374 -19.71 -20.69 14.68
CA GLU A 374 -19.12 -19.71 15.58
C GLU A 374 -17.62 -19.99 15.80
N HIS A 375 -17.25 -21.25 15.99
CA HIS A 375 -15.84 -21.68 16.08
C HIS A 375 -15.10 -21.39 14.77
N PHE A 376 -15.75 -21.64 13.63
CA PHE A 376 -15.16 -21.41 12.32
C PHE A 376 -14.94 -19.92 12.04
N VAL A 377 -15.94 -19.08 12.32
CA VAL A 377 -15.85 -17.62 12.19
C VAL A 377 -14.74 -17.06 13.09
N ARG A 378 -14.71 -17.50 14.34
CA ARG A 378 -13.68 -17.09 15.30
C ARG A 378 -12.28 -17.50 14.83
N ALA A 379 -12.10 -18.74 14.40
CA ALA A 379 -10.82 -19.24 13.89
C ALA A 379 -10.34 -18.46 12.63
N THR A 380 -11.25 -18.01 11.79
CA THR A 380 -10.91 -17.17 10.63
C THR A 380 -10.46 -15.78 11.06
N LEU A 381 -11.10 -15.14 12.05
CA LEU A 381 -10.64 -13.87 12.60
C LEU A 381 -9.29 -14.01 13.30
N GLU A 382 -9.11 -15.07 14.10
CA GLU A 382 -7.83 -15.36 14.76
C GLU A 382 -6.70 -15.58 13.75
N ALA A 383 -7.00 -16.18 12.57
CA ALA A 383 -6.02 -16.38 11.49
C ALA A 383 -5.42 -15.06 10.98
N LEU A 384 -6.19 -13.98 10.93
CA LEU A 384 -5.69 -12.67 10.55
C LEU A 384 -4.63 -12.17 11.54
N ALA A 385 -4.87 -12.40 12.81
CA ALA A 385 -3.94 -12.01 13.87
C ALA A 385 -2.68 -12.89 13.89
N TYR A 386 -2.81 -14.19 13.64
CA TYR A 386 -1.65 -15.09 13.54
C TYR A 386 -0.73 -14.73 12.37
N GLN A 387 -1.29 -14.47 11.19
CA GLN A 387 -0.50 -14.01 10.04
C GLN A 387 0.22 -12.69 10.33
N THR A 388 -0.45 -11.76 11.01
CA THR A 388 0.17 -10.50 11.45
C THR A 388 1.34 -10.76 12.40
N LYS A 389 1.21 -11.71 13.33
CA LYS A 389 2.32 -12.10 14.22
C LYS A 389 3.49 -12.69 13.45
N ASP A 390 3.25 -13.56 12.47
CA ASP A 390 4.32 -14.10 11.61
C ASP A 390 5.14 -12.98 10.96
N VAL A 391 4.49 -11.93 10.49
CA VAL A 391 5.16 -10.76 9.88
C VAL A 391 5.90 -9.93 10.92
N VAL A 392 5.31 -9.67 12.09
CA VAL A 392 5.97 -8.93 13.17
C VAL A 392 7.22 -9.65 13.65
N ASP A 393 7.14 -10.97 13.86
CA ASP A 393 8.28 -11.78 14.30
C ASP A 393 9.44 -11.71 13.27
N ALA A 394 9.10 -11.70 11.97
CA ALA A 394 10.09 -11.49 10.91
C ALA A 394 10.69 -10.08 10.94
N MET A 395 9.88 -9.05 11.17
CA MET A 395 10.34 -7.66 11.29
C MET A 395 11.29 -7.45 12.47
N GLU A 396 10.95 -8.00 13.63
CA GLU A 396 11.79 -7.93 14.82
C GLU A 396 13.11 -8.69 14.64
N SER A 397 13.03 -9.88 14.03
CA SER A 397 14.21 -10.70 13.73
C SER A 397 15.19 -10.01 12.77
N ASP A 398 14.70 -9.38 11.72
CA ASP A 398 15.53 -8.72 10.71
C ASP A 398 16.07 -7.36 11.16
N SER A 399 15.25 -6.57 11.85
CA SER A 399 15.62 -5.22 12.28
C SER A 399 16.41 -5.19 13.59
N GLY A 400 16.20 -6.18 14.43
CA GLY A 400 16.67 -6.17 15.83
C GLY A 400 15.90 -5.16 16.72
N ILE A 401 14.76 -4.65 16.25
CA ILE A 401 13.95 -3.66 16.95
C ILE A 401 12.67 -4.32 17.44
N ALA A 402 12.42 -4.28 18.75
CA ALA A 402 11.19 -4.78 19.35
C ALA A 402 10.00 -3.86 19.05
N LEU A 403 8.87 -4.45 18.69
CA LEU A 403 7.60 -3.75 18.50
C LEU A 403 7.13 -3.14 19.84
N LYS A 404 6.83 -1.85 19.84
CA LYS A 404 6.30 -1.15 21.03
C LYS A 404 4.78 -1.07 21.04
N ALA A 405 4.19 -0.86 19.86
CA ALA A 405 2.75 -0.80 19.62
C ALA A 405 2.48 -1.02 18.15
N LEU A 406 1.29 -1.53 17.82
CA LEU A 406 0.82 -1.67 16.46
C LEU A 406 -0.27 -0.64 16.19
N ARG A 407 -0.05 0.28 15.28
CA ARG A 407 -1.06 1.19 14.75
C ARG A 407 -1.82 0.55 13.61
N VAL A 408 -3.14 0.64 13.63
CA VAL A 408 -4.01 -0.11 12.71
C VAL A 408 -4.98 0.81 12.00
N ASP A 409 -5.29 0.47 10.73
CA ASP A 409 -6.32 1.10 9.93
C ASP A 409 -6.94 0.10 8.93
N GLY A 410 -7.89 0.58 8.14
CA GLY A 410 -8.62 -0.25 7.18
C GLY A 410 -9.94 -0.78 7.75
N GLY A 411 -10.73 -1.43 6.89
CA GLY A 411 -12.13 -1.79 7.23
C GLY A 411 -12.29 -2.80 8.36
N ALA A 412 -11.35 -3.74 8.51
CA ALA A 412 -11.48 -4.79 9.53
C ALA A 412 -11.14 -4.33 10.96
N VAL A 413 -10.58 -3.13 11.14
CA VAL A 413 -10.21 -2.62 12.47
C VAL A 413 -11.41 -2.24 13.35
N GLU A 414 -12.60 -2.11 12.74
CA GLU A 414 -13.85 -1.92 13.47
C GLU A 414 -14.24 -3.15 14.33
N ASN A 415 -13.69 -4.33 13.99
CA ASN A 415 -13.90 -5.56 14.75
C ASN A 415 -13.06 -5.55 16.04
N ASN A 416 -13.70 -5.24 17.16
CA ASN A 416 -13.00 -5.12 18.45
C ASN A 416 -12.50 -6.47 18.98
N PHE A 417 -13.13 -7.59 18.63
CA PHE A 417 -12.63 -8.91 18.97
C PHE A 417 -11.27 -9.16 18.30
N LEU A 418 -11.18 -8.89 16.98
CA LEU A 418 -9.94 -9.05 16.23
C LEU A 418 -8.84 -8.16 16.79
N MET A 419 -9.13 -6.89 17.09
CA MET A 419 -8.12 -5.94 17.61
C MET A 419 -7.63 -6.34 19.01
N GLN A 420 -8.52 -6.80 19.88
CA GLN A 420 -8.12 -7.30 21.20
C GLN A 420 -7.27 -8.57 21.09
N PHE A 421 -7.70 -9.54 20.27
CA PHE A 421 -6.94 -10.76 20.04
C PHE A 421 -5.56 -10.49 19.41
N GLN A 422 -5.48 -9.51 18.51
CA GLN A 422 -4.21 -9.07 17.94
C GLN A 422 -3.27 -8.51 19.01
N SER A 423 -3.78 -7.66 19.90
CA SER A 423 -2.99 -7.12 21.03
C SER A 423 -2.51 -8.24 21.98
N ASP A 424 -3.41 -9.17 22.31
CA ASP A 424 -3.11 -10.31 23.15
C ASP A 424 -2.02 -11.21 22.55
N LEU A 425 -2.12 -11.47 21.25
CA LEU A 425 -1.19 -12.34 20.54
C LEU A 425 0.20 -11.72 20.35
N LEU A 426 0.27 -10.41 20.06
CA LEU A 426 1.53 -9.67 19.91
C LEU A 426 2.15 -9.28 21.24
N ASN A 427 1.37 -9.30 22.33
CA ASN A 427 1.77 -8.80 23.65
C ASN A 427 2.19 -7.33 23.67
N VAL A 428 1.57 -6.53 22.81
CA VAL A 428 1.78 -5.07 22.74
C VAL A 428 0.45 -4.35 22.53
N PRO A 429 0.33 -3.05 22.86
CA PRO A 429 -0.85 -2.28 22.54
C PRO A 429 -1.15 -2.28 21.05
N VAL A 430 -2.43 -2.41 20.70
CA VAL A 430 -2.97 -2.12 19.37
C VAL A 430 -3.73 -0.81 19.45
N GLU A 431 -3.38 0.15 18.60
CA GLU A 431 -3.88 1.52 18.63
C GLU A 431 -4.66 1.83 17.36
N ARG A 432 -5.97 2.00 17.50
CA ARG A 432 -6.86 2.44 16.42
C ARG A 432 -7.00 3.96 16.46
N PRO A 433 -6.70 4.68 15.37
CA PRO A 433 -6.80 6.14 15.35
C PRO A 433 -8.26 6.61 15.22
N THR A 434 -8.50 7.87 15.57
CA THR A 434 -9.82 8.51 15.38
C THR A 434 -10.13 8.80 13.92
N ILE A 435 -9.13 8.86 13.05
CA ILE A 435 -9.26 9.09 11.60
C ILE A 435 -8.76 7.86 10.87
N ASN A 436 -9.66 7.10 10.27
CA ASN A 436 -9.34 5.85 9.57
C ASN A 436 -8.76 6.05 8.17
N GLU A 437 -8.92 7.25 7.57
CA GLU A 437 -8.39 7.60 6.23
C GLU A 437 -6.92 8.03 6.30
N THR A 438 -6.09 7.19 6.92
CA THR A 438 -4.68 7.48 7.20
C THR A 438 -3.83 7.63 5.94
N THR A 439 -4.15 6.91 4.87
CA THR A 439 -3.47 7.00 3.57
C THR A 439 -3.61 8.40 2.97
N ALA A 440 -4.83 8.88 2.82
CA ALA A 440 -5.09 10.22 2.30
C ALA A 440 -4.55 11.31 3.24
N LEU A 441 -4.69 11.10 4.55
CA LEU A 441 -4.16 12.01 5.56
C LEU A 441 -2.63 12.14 5.47
N GLY A 442 -1.94 11.04 5.22
CA GLY A 442 -0.48 11.05 5.01
C GLY A 442 -0.06 11.90 3.82
N ALA A 443 -0.74 11.77 2.69
CA ALA A 443 -0.50 12.62 1.52
C ALA A 443 -0.79 14.09 1.82
N ALA A 444 -1.88 14.37 2.55
CA ALA A 444 -2.22 15.73 2.98
C ALA A 444 -1.14 16.31 3.90
N TYR A 445 -0.63 15.54 4.85
CA TYR A 445 0.44 15.98 5.75
C TYR A 445 1.72 16.31 5.00
N LEU A 446 2.14 15.47 4.04
CA LEU A 446 3.31 15.73 3.21
C LEU A 446 3.18 17.03 2.42
N ALA A 447 2.04 17.25 1.77
CA ALA A 447 1.77 18.49 1.05
C ALA A 447 1.69 19.70 2.00
N GLY A 448 1.00 19.54 3.13
CA GLY A 448 0.83 20.59 4.11
C GLY A 448 2.13 21.04 4.76
N LEU A 449 3.10 20.14 4.96
CA LEU A 449 4.45 20.49 5.42
C LEU A 449 5.17 21.34 4.38
N ALA A 450 5.12 20.95 3.10
CA ALA A 450 5.83 21.65 2.02
C ALA A 450 5.30 23.07 1.79
N VAL A 451 3.99 23.30 1.98
CA VAL A 451 3.39 24.64 1.82
C VAL A 451 3.28 25.42 3.13
N GLY A 452 3.77 24.87 4.25
CA GLY A 452 3.74 25.53 5.56
C GLY A 452 2.35 25.57 6.21
N PHE A 453 1.42 24.70 5.77
CA PHE A 453 0.11 24.53 6.40
C PHE A 453 0.23 23.89 7.77
N TRP A 454 1.09 22.89 7.95
CA TRP A 454 1.61 22.40 9.23
C TRP A 454 3.08 22.75 9.33
N LYS A 455 3.52 23.09 10.55
CA LYS A 455 4.87 23.57 10.79
C LYS A 455 5.92 22.48 10.65
N ASP A 456 5.67 21.36 11.30
CA ASP A 456 6.61 20.25 11.41
C ASP A 456 5.92 18.92 11.76
N ARG A 457 6.67 17.82 11.77
CA ARG A 457 6.18 16.49 12.14
C ARG A 457 5.69 16.41 13.60
N SER A 458 6.18 17.27 14.48
CA SER A 458 5.73 17.30 15.89
C SER A 458 4.31 17.86 16.00
N GLU A 459 3.96 18.90 15.22
CA GLU A 459 2.58 19.40 15.13
C GLU A 459 1.63 18.31 14.61
N ILE A 460 2.06 17.55 13.60
CA ILE A 460 1.28 16.43 13.04
C ILE A 460 1.10 15.33 14.09
N ALA A 461 2.19 14.91 14.75
CA ALA A 461 2.14 13.86 15.76
C ALA A 461 1.22 14.22 16.94
N ALA A 462 1.17 15.51 17.31
CA ALA A 462 0.27 16.01 18.35
C ALA A 462 -1.22 15.96 17.98
N GLN A 463 -1.53 15.89 16.69
CA GLN A 463 -2.92 15.75 16.19
C GLN A 463 -3.38 14.29 16.09
N TRP A 464 -2.43 13.34 16.05
CA TRP A 464 -2.75 11.94 16.03
C TRP A 464 -3.38 11.53 17.36
N ALA A 465 -4.57 10.98 17.32
CA ALA A 465 -5.33 10.62 18.51
C ALA A 465 -5.85 9.18 18.39
N VAL A 466 -5.76 8.46 19.51
CA VAL A 466 -6.31 7.12 19.65
C VAL A 466 -7.81 7.20 19.85
N ASP A 467 -8.60 6.52 19.01
CA ASP A 467 -10.01 6.27 19.27
C ASP A 467 -10.16 5.24 20.40
N ARG A 468 -9.46 4.11 20.23
CA ARG A 468 -9.48 3.03 21.21
C ARG A 468 -8.14 2.32 21.27
N PRO A 469 -7.48 2.29 22.43
CA PRO A 469 -6.36 1.40 22.67
C PRO A 469 -6.86 0.01 23.10
N PHE A 470 -6.21 -1.04 22.60
CA PHE A 470 -6.39 -2.42 23.04
C PHE A 470 -5.12 -2.84 23.75
N GLN A 471 -5.21 -3.20 25.02
CA GLN A 471 -4.08 -3.62 25.83
C GLN A 471 -4.03 -5.15 25.90
N PRO A 472 -2.82 -5.75 25.87
CA PRO A 472 -2.68 -7.20 26.00
C PRO A 472 -3.19 -7.70 27.35
N ASN A 473 -3.93 -8.79 27.35
CA ASN A 473 -4.55 -9.39 28.52
C ASN A 473 -4.55 -10.93 28.51
N MET A 474 -3.70 -11.54 27.67
CA MET A 474 -3.57 -12.99 27.55
C MET A 474 -2.31 -13.47 28.27
N GLU A 475 -2.43 -14.56 29.02
CA GLU A 475 -1.30 -15.21 29.65
C GLU A 475 -0.31 -15.78 28.63
N ASP A 476 0.99 -15.72 28.93
CA ASP A 476 2.04 -16.16 28.02
C ASP A 476 1.88 -17.62 27.59
N SER A 477 1.52 -18.50 28.51
CA SER A 477 1.31 -19.93 28.21
C SER A 477 0.18 -20.19 27.24
N GLU A 478 -0.90 -19.39 27.31
CA GLU A 478 -2.01 -19.49 26.36
C GLU A 478 -1.59 -18.94 24.99
N ARG A 479 -0.89 -17.82 24.94
CA ARG A 479 -0.35 -17.22 23.73
C ARG A 479 0.56 -18.20 22.99
N GLU A 480 1.51 -18.79 23.68
CA GLU A 480 2.44 -19.78 23.12
C GLU A 480 1.71 -21.01 22.58
N LYS A 481 0.73 -21.53 23.33
CA LYS A 481 -0.08 -22.68 22.90
C LYS A 481 -0.85 -22.38 21.62
N LEU A 482 -1.54 -21.24 21.55
CA LEU A 482 -2.34 -20.85 20.40
C LEU A 482 -1.46 -20.62 19.16
N TYR A 483 -0.35 -19.91 19.32
CA TYR A 483 0.56 -19.64 18.21
C TYR A 483 1.29 -20.88 17.73
N SER A 484 1.71 -21.76 18.62
CA SER A 484 2.28 -23.09 18.26
C SER A 484 1.28 -23.93 17.45
N GLY A 485 -0.01 -23.87 17.78
CA GLY A 485 -1.08 -24.51 17.01
C GLY A 485 -1.19 -23.94 15.60
N TRP A 486 -1.14 -22.61 15.46
CA TRP A 486 -1.10 -21.92 14.17
C TRP A 486 0.09 -22.38 13.30
N GLN A 487 1.29 -22.37 13.86
CA GLN A 487 2.50 -22.79 13.14
C GLN A 487 2.39 -24.25 12.63
N LYS A 488 1.80 -25.15 13.42
CA LYS A 488 1.52 -26.52 12.99
C LYS A 488 0.50 -26.57 11.84
N ALA A 489 -0.55 -25.75 11.91
CA ALA A 489 -1.57 -25.68 10.85
C ALA A 489 -0.99 -25.17 9.54
N VAL A 490 -0.18 -24.10 9.56
CA VAL A 490 0.53 -23.60 8.39
C VAL A 490 1.45 -24.65 7.80
N LYS A 491 2.28 -25.30 8.66
CA LYS A 491 3.16 -26.38 8.20
C LYS A 491 2.40 -27.52 7.54
N ALA A 492 1.26 -27.93 8.09
CA ALA A 492 0.41 -28.95 7.49
C ALA A 492 -0.18 -28.51 6.14
N ALA A 493 -0.62 -27.23 6.03
CA ALA A 493 -1.12 -26.68 4.78
C ALA A 493 -0.04 -26.62 3.69
N THR A 494 1.22 -26.33 4.03
CA THR A 494 2.35 -26.29 3.07
C THR A 494 2.76 -27.69 2.58
N VAL A 495 2.42 -28.74 3.27
CA VAL A 495 2.67 -30.14 2.83
C VAL A 495 1.58 -30.61 1.87
N PHE A 496 0.38 -30.10 2.01
CA PHE A 496 -0.76 -30.41 1.14
C PHE A 496 -0.80 -29.41 -0.03
N LYS A 497 -0.05 -29.73 -1.10
CA LYS A 497 0.05 -28.92 -2.33
C LYS A 497 -0.58 -29.62 -3.52
#